data_ee7691059cc245d61c589d0a71347a3c
#
_entry.id   ee7691059cc245d61c589d0a71347a3c
#
_cell.length_a   1.000
_cell.length_b   1.000
_cell.length_c   1.000
_cell.angle_alpha   90.00
_cell.angle_beta   90.00
_cell.angle_gamma   90.00
#
_symmetry.space_group_name_H-M   'P 1'
#
loop_
_entity.id
_entity.type
_entity.pdbx_description
1 polymer ?
#
loop_
_entity_poly.entity_id
_entity_poly.type
_entity_poly.pdbx_seq_one_letter_code
_entity_poly.pdbx_strand_id
1 'polypeptide(L)'
;SRAVSGEGEGGGLPLTQKDADSRALQLDSAAELAAVKTLPAEEAERLGVSESAPVAETAQRYYAALLQSRLRTLFECKKQNVYIETQAAFVTVYKSSAEHALVLSAGGYDVAGKRMENDLAVDGGWVQRKNPDFIVKFVAASALNGDTLRELLARDGLRETAAAKNGRALLLCESMTDAPQLQTAAALCLAKAMYPDLFADIDAVQAVGQLADEAGAQTGGPWFYPAI
;
A
#
# COMPACT_ATOMS: atom_id res chain seq x y z
N SER A 1 -27.63 0.79 -63.55
CA SER A 1 -26.35 1.43 -63.81
C SER A 1 -25.75 2.05 -62.54
N ARG A 2 -24.57 1.68 -62.26
CA ARG A 2 -23.59 2.24 -61.32
C ARG A 2 -23.64 1.76 -59.85
N ALA A 3 -22.84 0.75 -59.59
CA ALA A 3 -22.25 0.44 -58.31
C ALA A 3 -21.32 1.58 -57.83
N VAL A 4 -21.35 1.90 -56.54
CA VAL A 4 -20.28 2.64 -55.88
C VAL A 4 -19.92 1.81 -54.63
N SER A 5 -18.78 1.17 -54.75
CA SER A 5 -18.03 0.58 -53.65
C SER A 5 -17.50 1.71 -52.75
N GLY A 6 -17.87 1.69 -51.48
CA GLY A 6 -17.28 2.52 -50.44
C GLY A 6 -16.51 1.64 -49.48
N GLU A 7 -15.19 1.56 -49.65
CA GLU A 7 -14.27 1.04 -48.66
C GLU A 7 -14.25 2.01 -47.47
N GLY A 8 -14.78 1.57 -46.35
CA GLY A 8 -14.66 2.27 -45.08
C GLY A 8 -13.36 1.85 -44.40
N GLU A 9 -12.31 2.63 -44.58
CA GLU A 9 -11.11 2.53 -43.75
C GLU A 9 -11.49 2.83 -42.30
N GLY A 10 -11.47 1.78 -41.47
CA GLY A 10 -11.59 1.91 -40.05
C GLY A 10 -10.30 2.46 -39.44
N GLY A 11 -10.08 3.77 -39.61
CA GLY A 11 -9.04 4.48 -38.87
C GLY A 11 -9.42 4.54 -37.39
N GLY A 12 -8.93 3.59 -36.62
CA GLY A 12 -9.00 3.67 -35.16
C GLY A 12 -8.25 4.93 -34.73
N LEU A 13 -8.96 5.83 -34.06
CA LEU A 13 -8.33 6.98 -33.40
C LEU A 13 -7.23 6.50 -32.47
N PRO A 14 -6.07 7.16 -32.44
CA PRO A 14 -5.02 6.81 -31.50
C PRO A 14 -5.59 6.93 -30.07
N LEU A 15 -5.38 5.89 -29.26
CA LEU A 15 -5.79 5.88 -27.86
C LEU A 15 -5.18 7.09 -27.15
N THR A 16 -6.00 7.84 -26.44
CA THR A 16 -5.51 8.97 -25.65
C THR A 16 -4.76 8.43 -24.41
N GLN A 17 -3.89 9.25 -23.80
CA GLN A 17 -3.23 8.92 -22.54
C GLN A 17 -4.25 8.47 -21.48
N LYS A 18 -5.45 9.06 -21.50
CA LYS A 18 -6.55 8.71 -20.60
C LYS A 18 -7.10 7.30 -20.84
N ASP A 19 -7.08 6.82 -22.08
CA ASP A 19 -7.52 5.46 -22.43
C ASP A 19 -6.45 4.43 -22.02
N ALA A 20 -5.17 4.78 -22.12
CA ALA A 20 -4.05 3.98 -21.63
C ALA A 20 -4.07 3.86 -20.09
N ASP A 21 -4.29 4.97 -19.39
CA ASP A 21 -4.44 5.02 -17.94
C ASP A 21 -5.65 4.20 -17.46
N SER A 22 -6.78 4.27 -18.20
CA SER A 22 -7.98 3.49 -17.88
C SER A 22 -7.78 1.99 -18.09
N ARG A 23 -6.97 1.59 -19.06
CA ARG A 23 -6.64 0.18 -19.32
C ARG A 23 -5.63 -0.37 -18.30
N ALA A 24 -4.64 0.42 -17.93
CA ALA A 24 -3.70 0.06 -16.85
C ALA A 24 -4.41 -0.16 -15.50
N LEU A 25 -5.54 0.50 -15.29
CA LEU A 25 -6.36 0.42 -14.08
C LEU A 25 -7.32 -0.80 -14.06
N GLN A 26 -7.42 -1.57 -15.14
CA GLN A 26 -8.27 -2.77 -15.24
C GLN A 26 -7.52 -4.10 -15.07
N LEU A 27 -6.21 -4.05 -14.78
CA LEU A 27 -5.41 -5.25 -14.48
C LEU A 27 -5.64 -5.66 -13.02
N ASP A 28 -6.59 -6.55 -12.79
CA ASP A 28 -7.10 -6.88 -11.45
C ASP A 28 -6.55 -8.20 -10.87
N SER A 29 -5.67 -8.91 -11.58
CA SER A 29 -5.20 -10.22 -11.13
C SER A 29 -3.70 -10.48 -11.36
N ALA A 30 -3.13 -11.40 -10.56
CA ALA A 30 -1.76 -11.89 -10.74
C ALA A 30 -1.54 -12.56 -12.12
N ALA A 31 -2.60 -13.11 -12.72
CA ALA A 31 -2.56 -13.68 -14.06
C ALA A 31 -2.38 -12.59 -15.13
N GLU A 32 -3.04 -11.43 -14.96
CA GLU A 32 -2.89 -10.27 -15.83
C GLU A 32 -1.53 -9.61 -15.68
N LEU A 33 -0.99 -9.56 -14.46
CA LEU A 33 0.38 -9.11 -14.21
C LEU A 33 1.40 -10.06 -14.87
N ALA A 34 1.16 -11.38 -14.84
CA ALA A 34 2.00 -12.35 -15.55
C ALA A 34 1.89 -12.19 -17.09
N ALA A 35 0.73 -11.80 -17.59
CA ALA A 35 0.53 -11.49 -19.01
C ALA A 35 1.27 -10.20 -19.42
N VAL A 36 1.36 -9.19 -18.55
CA VAL A 36 2.15 -7.97 -18.78
C VAL A 36 3.64 -8.30 -18.97
N LYS A 37 4.15 -9.34 -18.28
CA LYS A 37 5.55 -9.79 -18.44
C LYS A 37 5.88 -10.35 -19.82
N THR A 38 4.87 -10.71 -20.61
CA THR A 38 5.00 -11.31 -21.96
C THR A 38 4.45 -10.44 -23.07
N LEU A 39 4.12 -9.17 -22.78
CA LEU A 39 3.57 -8.24 -23.78
C LEU A 39 4.59 -7.95 -24.89
N PRO A 40 4.13 -7.85 -26.16
CA PRO A 40 4.95 -7.30 -27.24
C PRO A 40 5.39 -5.86 -26.91
N ALA A 41 6.59 -5.49 -27.38
CA ALA A 41 7.18 -4.16 -27.14
C ALA A 41 6.22 -2.98 -27.36
N GLU A 42 5.46 -3.01 -28.46
CA GLU A 42 4.51 -1.96 -28.84
C GLU A 42 3.37 -1.80 -27.81
N GLU A 43 2.98 -2.89 -27.16
CA GLU A 43 1.88 -2.87 -26.19
C GLU A 43 2.39 -2.45 -24.81
N ALA A 44 3.62 -2.85 -24.46
CA ALA A 44 4.31 -2.38 -23.25
C ALA A 44 4.54 -0.86 -23.30
N GLU A 45 4.96 -0.32 -24.45
CA GLU A 45 5.13 1.12 -24.67
C GLU A 45 3.82 1.89 -24.56
N ARG A 46 2.73 1.35 -25.11
CA ARG A 46 1.38 1.94 -25.01
C ARG A 46 0.84 2.00 -23.58
N LEU A 47 1.26 1.05 -22.74
CA LEU A 47 0.91 1.01 -21.31
C LEU A 47 1.86 1.83 -20.45
N GLY A 48 2.88 2.48 -21.05
CA GLY A 48 3.90 3.23 -20.32
C GLY A 48 4.88 2.33 -19.56
N VAL A 49 4.92 1.03 -19.91
CA VAL A 49 5.84 0.04 -19.34
C VAL A 49 6.99 -0.11 -20.31
N SER A 50 8.20 0.33 -19.96
CA SER A 50 9.38 0.18 -20.82
C SER A 50 9.86 -1.28 -20.83
N GLU A 51 10.13 -1.83 -22.02
CA GLU A 51 10.74 -3.17 -22.17
C GLU A 51 12.07 -3.33 -21.43
N SER A 52 12.78 -2.22 -21.22
CA SER A 52 14.05 -2.20 -20.50
C SER A 52 13.87 -2.04 -18.99
N ALA A 53 12.64 -1.81 -18.50
CA ALA A 53 12.41 -1.71 -17.06
C ALA A 53 12.56 -3.10 -16.42
N PRO A 54 13.33 -3.23 -15.34
CA PRO A 54 13.36 -4.46 -14.57
C PRO A 54 11.95 -4.91 -14.20
N VAL A 55 11.70 -6.21 -14.15
CA VAL A 55 10.39 -6.77 -13.78
C VAL A 55 9.91 -6.20 -12.42
N ALA A 56 10.83 -5.93 -11.51
CA ALA A 56 10.58 -5.26 -10.24
C ALA A 56 9.87 -3.90 -10.39
N GLU A 57 10.36 -3.04 -11.28
CA GLU A 57 9.74 -1.73 -11.52
C GLU A 57 8.33 -1.86 -12.11
N THR A 58 8.07 -2.91 -12.87
CA THR A 58 6.74 -3.16 -13.45
C THR A 58 5.71 -3.54 -12.39
N ALA A 59 6.05 -4.46 -11.48
CA ALA A 59 5.17 -4.83 -10.37
C ALA A 59 4.96 -3.67 -9.40
N GLN A 60 6.04 -2.96 -9.08
CA GLN A 60 5.96 -1.77 -8.23
C GLN A 60 5.03 -0.70 -8.83
N ARG A 61 5.17 -0.40 -10.11
CA ARG A 61 4.32 0.58 -10.81
C ARG A 61 2.86 0.14 -10.82
N TYR A 62 2.61 -1.13 -11.09
CA TYR A 62 1.26 -1.68 -11.07
C TYR A 62 0.60 -1.49 -9.71
N TYR A 63 1.23 -1.95 -8.62
CA TYR A 63 0.64 -1.83 -7.29
C TYR A 63 0.55 -0.39 -6.80
N ALA A 64 1.49 0.48 -7.16
CA ALA A 64 1.40 1.91 -6.86
C ALA A 64 0.22 2.58 -7.58
N ALA A 65 0.02 2.28 -8.86
CA ALA A 65 -1.12 2.78 -9.64
C ALA A 65 -2.46 2.24 -9.12
N LEU A 66 -2.52 0.95 -8.74
CA LEU A 66 -3.67 0.32 -8.13
C LEU A 66 -4.06 1.03 -6.81
N LEU A 67 -3.11 1.22 -5.91
CA LEU A 67 -3.30 1.96 -4.66
C LEU A 67 -3.89 3.34 -4.93
N GLN A 68 -3.23 4.12 -5.78
CA GLN A 68 -3.67 5.47 -6.12
C GLN A 68 -5.08 5.49 -6.72
N SER A 69 -5.38 4.56 -7.63
CA SER A 69 -6.68 4.47 -8.28
C SER A 69 -7.80 4.20 -7.27
N ARG A 70 -7.64 3.17 -6.42
CA ARG A 70 -8.66 2.77 -5.46
C ARG A 70 -8.85 3.81 -4.38
N LEU A 71 -7.77 4.37 -3.86
CA LEU A 71 -7.82 5.38 -2.80
C LEU A 71 -8.37 6.73 -3.29
N ARG A 72 -8.32 7.03 -4.60
CA ARG A 72 -8.98 8.23 -5.16
C ARG A 72 -10.49 8.24 -4.97
N THR A 73 -11.11 7.08 -4.79
CA THR A 73 -12.55 6.97 -4.50
C THR A 73 -12.88 7.24 -3.04
N LEU A 74 -11.85 7.31 -2.18
CA LEU A 74 -12.01 7.50 -0.75
C LEU A 74 -12.18 8.98 -0.41
N PHE A 75 -13.36 9.35 0.09
CA PHE A 75 -13.61 10.70 0.58
C PHE A 75 -12.77 11.01 1.83
N GLU A 76 -12.36 12.27 2.01
CA GLU A 76 -11.57 12.71 3.16
C GLU A 76 -12.18 12.30 4.51
N CYS A 77 -13.52 12.39 4.64
CA CYS A 77 -14.22 11.99 5.86
C CYS A 77 -14.24 10.47 6.12
N LYS A 78 -13.74 9.67 5.18
CA LYS A 78 -13.61 8.21 5.31
C LYS A 78 -12.18 7.77 5.56
N LYS A 79 -11.21 8.67 5.48
CA LYS A 79 -9.82 8.39 5.82
C LYS A 79 -9.72 8.06 7.31
N GLN A 80 -8.94 7.03 7.62
CA GLN A 80 -8.77 6.58 8.99
C GLN A 80 -7.67 7.35 9.70
N ASN A 81 -7.90 7.71 10.96
CA ASN A 81 -6.89 8.26 11.83
C ASN A 81 -5.96 7.15 12.31
N VAL A 82 -4.69 7.22 11.97
CA VAL A 82 -3.69 6.19 12.22
C VAL A 82 -2.70 6.68 13.27
N TYR A 83 -2.51 5.91 14.33
CA TYR A 83 -1.38 6.07 15.22
C TYR A 83 -0.24 5.19 14.72
N ILE A 84 0.92 5.81 14.47
CA ILE A 84 2.15 5.13 14.05
C ILE A 84 3.05 4.99 15.27
N GLU A 85 3.48 3.77 15.55
CA GLU A 85 4.46 3.48 16.61
C GLU A 85 5.68 2.79 16.02
N THR A 86 6.87 3.25 16.40
CA THR A 86 8.16 2.62 16.08
C THR A 86 8.37 1.36 16.94
N GLN A 87 9.57 0.78 16.92
CA GLN A 87 9.91 -0.33 17.84
C GLN A 87 9.68 0.04 19.30
N ALA A 88 10.09 1.24 19.70
CA ALA A 88 9.94 1.71 21.07
C ALA A 88 8.48 2.07 21.37
N ALA A 89 8.01 1.68 22.56
CA ALA A 89 6.66 1.99 23.02
C ALA A 89 6.45 3.50 23.15
N PHE A 90 5.34 4.00 22.65
CA PHE A 90 4.97 5.40 22.67
C PHE A 90 5.97 6.35 21.99
N VAL A 91 6.76 5.82 21.06
CA VAL A 91 7.59 6.64 20.18
C VAL A 91 6.96 6.60 18.78
N THR A 92 6.45 7.74 18.33
CA THR A 92 5.86 7.92 17.01
C THR A 92 6.91 8.37 16.00
N VAL A 93 6.47 8.83 14.85
CA VAL A 93 7.33 9.25 13.73
C VAL A 93 7.16 10.74 13.44
N TYR A 94 8.11 11.32 12.74
CA TYR A 94 8.02 12.73 12.30
C TYR A 94 7.49 12.82 10.87
N LYS A 95 7.00 14.02 10.52
CA LYS A 95 6.27 14.29 9.27
C LYS A 95 7.04 13.99 7.96
N SER A 96 8.36 13.83 8.02
CA SER A 96 9.19 13.53 6.83
C SER A 96 9.78 12.11 6.88
N SER A 97 9.29 11.26 7.79
CA SER A 97 9.72 9.86 7.86
C SER A 97 9.09 9.00 6.76
N ALA A 98 9.72 7.89 6.44
CA ALA A 98 9.18 6.94 5.47
C ALA A 98 7.86 6.33 5.94
N GLU A 99 7.75 6.02 7.22
CA GLU A 99 6.54 5.44 7.83
C GLU A 99 5.35 6.40 7.75
N HIS A 100 5.59 7.71 7.97
CA HIS A 100 4.56 8.73 7.75
C HIS A 100 4.10 8.74 6.29
N ALA A 101 5.03 8.75 5.34
CA ALA A 101 4.72 8.72 3.92
C ALA A 101 3.95 7.45 3.52
N LEU A 102 4.28 6.30 4.12
CA LEU A 102 3.56 5.03 3.92
C LEU A 102 2.10 5.13 4.34
N VAL A 103 1.82 5.68 5.53
CA VAL A 103 0.44 5.84 6.01
C VAL A 103 -0.37 6.75 5.09
N LEU A 104 0.22 7.85 4.62
CA LEU A 104 -0.45 8.73 3.65
C LEU A 104 -0.70 8.02 2.32
N SER A 105 0.28 7.26 1.82
CA SER A 105 0.15 6.49 0.57
C SER A 105 -0.90 5.38 0.66
N ALA A 106 -1.13 4.85 1.86
CA ALA A 106 -2.17 3.88 2.15
C ALA A 106 -3.56 4.51 2.39
N GLY A 107 -3.69 5.82 2.25
CA GLY A 107 -4.96 6.55 2.44
C GLY A 107 -5.29 6.85 3.90
N GLY A 108 -4.37 6.67 4.84
CA GLY A 108 -4.53 7.03 6.24
C GLY A 108 -4.22 8.50 6.52
N TYR A 109 -4.58 8.95 7.72
CA TYR A 109 -4.19 10.24 8.30
C TYR A 109 -3.39 9.98 9.58
N ASP A 110 -2.13 10.38 9.59
CA ASP A 110 -1.27 10.24 10.77
C ASP A 110 -1.67 11.22 11.86
N VAL A 111 -2.10 10.72 13.02
CA VAL A 111 -2.54 11.55 14.15
C VAL A 111 -1.39 12.35 14.78
N ALA A 112 -0.14 11.97 14.52
CA ALA A 112 1.07 12.67 14.95
C ALA A 112 1.73 13.49 13.83
N GLY A 113 1.14 13.56 12.65
CA GLY A 113 1.74 14.06 11.40
C GLY A 113 2.26 15.49 11.36
N LYS A 114 2.17 16.24 12.47
CA LYS A 114 2.77 17.57 12.63
C LYS A 114 4.04 17.57 13.48
N ARG A 115 4.43 16.43 14.04
CA ARG A 115 5.59 16.34 14.92
C ARG A 115 6.90 16.52 14.17
N MET A 116 7.85 17.07 14.87
CA MET A 116 9.23 17.25 14.39
C MET A 116 10.11 16.12 14.95
N GLU A 117 11.27 15.89 14.33
CA GLU A 117 12.17 14.80 14.66
C GLU A 117 12.63 14.75 16.14
N ASN A 118 12.63 15.89 16.80
CA ASN A 118 13.04 16.00 18.22
C ASN A 118 11.86 15.88 19.21
N ASP A 119 10.66 15.56 18.77
CA ASP A 119 9.44 15.49 19.59
C ASP A 119 8.60 14.25 19.23
N LEU A 120 9.20 13.06 19.34
CA LEU A 120 8.58 11.80 18.94
C LEU A 120 7.98 11.01 20.11
N ALA A 121 8.41 11.28 21.31
CA ALA A 121 7.85 10.64 22.49
C ALA A 121 6.44 11.16 22.77
N VAL A 122 5.50 10.25 22.98
CA VAL A 122 4.12 10.55 23.38
C VAL A 122 3.79 9.76 24.64
N ASP A 123 2.71 10.09 25.31
CA ASP A 123 2.17 9.29 26.41
C ASP A 123 0.85 8.61 26.01
N GLY A 124 0.48 7.57 26.77
CA GLY A 124 -0.75 6.82 26.52
C GLY A 124 -2.00 7.70 26.57
N GLY A 125 -2.02 8.71 27.46
CA GLY A 125 -3.13 9.66 27.55
C GLY A 125 -3.25 10.53 26.29
N TRP A 126 -2.12 10.88 25.67
CA TRP A 126 -2.14 11.61 24.40
C TRP A 126 -2.73 10.75 23.28
N VAL A 127 -2.29 9.47 23.16
CA VAL A 127 -2.84 8.56 22.15
C VAL A 127 -4.33 8.33 22.38
N GLN A 128 -4.75 8.14 23.63
CA GLN A 128 -6.17 7.97 23.99
C GLN A 128 -7.02 9.19 23.58
N ARG A 129 -6.52 10.40 23.81
CA ARG A 129 -7.22 11.64 23.37
C ARG A 129 -7.30 11.76 21.85
N LYS A 130 -6.29 11.26 21.11
CA LYS A 130 -6.34 11.19 19.64
C LYS A 130 -7.33 10.15 19.14
N ASN A 131 -7.58 9.12 19.93
CA ASN A 131 -8.52 8.04 19.65
C ASN A 131 -8.42 7.52 18.20
N PRO A 132 -7.26 6.96 17.80
CA PRO A 132 -7.05 6.50 16.43
C PRO A 132 -8.03 5.39 16.06
N ASP A 133 -8.38 5.34 14.75
CA ASP A 133 -9.20 4.29 14.15
C ASP A 133 -8.38 3.05 13.82
N PHE A 134 -7.06 3.22 13.65
CA PHE A 134 -6.10 2.18 13.29
C PHE A 134 -4.75 2.42 13.97
N ILE A 135 -4.05 1.34 14.32
CA ILE A 135 -2.69 1.39 14.86
C ILE A 135 -1.76 0.61 13.92
N VAL A 136 -0.66 1.23 13.49
CA VAL A 136 0.42 0.52 12.82
C VAL A 136 1.68 0.61 13.68
N LYS A 137 2.34 -0.54 13.89
CA LYS A 137 3.60 -0.61 14.62
C LYS A 137 4.67 -1.24 13.74
N PHE A 138 5.80 -0.55 13.63
CA PHE A 138 6.98 -1.07 12.96
C PHE A 138 7.85 -1.83 13.94
N VAL A 139 8.18 -3.08 13.60
CA VAL A 139 8.91 -3.99 14.48
C VAL A 139 9.97 -4.77 13.71
N ALA A 140 10.94 -5.33 14.43
CA ALA A 140 11.86 -6.31 13.85
C ALA A 140 11.08 -7.57 13.38
N ALA A 141 11.57 -8.27 12.37
CA ALA A 141 10.92 -9.47 11.82
C ALA A 141 10.60 -10.53 12.87
N SER A 142 11.46 -10.71 13.88
CA SER A 142 11.27 -11.65 14.99
C SER A 142 10.07 -11.31 15.91
N ALA A 143 9.63 -10.06 15.90
CA ALA A 143 8.51 -9.57 16.70
C ALA A 143 7.17 -9.55 15.94
N LEU A 144 7.12 -10.03 14.68
CA LEU A 144 5.90 -10.15 13.88
C LEU A 144 5.10 -11.38 14.31
N ASN A 145 4.40 -11.26 15.44
CA ASN A 145 3.62 -12.38 16.00
C ASN A 145 2.41 -11.89 16.81
N GLY A 146 1.56 -12.84 17.20
CA GLY A 146 0.32 -12.56 17.94
C GLY A 146 0.53 -12.05 19.34
N ASP A 147 1.64 -12.39 20.00
CA ASP A 147 1.94 -11.93 21.35
C ASP A 147 2.27 -10.44 21.35
N THR A 148 3.13 -10.00 20.42
CA THR A 148 3.46 -8.58 20.23
C THR A 148 2.20 -7.75 19.92
N LEU A 149 1.32 -8.26 19.05
CA LEU A 149 0.07 -7.56 18.71
C LEU A 149 -0.86 -7.48 19.94
N ARG A 150 -0.99 -8.57 20.69
CA ARG A 150 -1.83 -8.61 21.89
C ARG A 150 -1.32 -7.65 22.96
N GLU A 151 -0.02 -7.63 23.21
CA GLU A 151 0.62 -6.70 24.14
C GLU A 151 0.42 -5.24 23.72
N LEU A 152 0.56 -4.95 22.44
CA LEU A 152 0.29 -3.61 21.88
C LEU A 152 -1.13 -3.16 22.20
N LEU A 153 -2.12 -3.98 21.85
CA LEU A 153 -3.53 -3.62 22.01
C LEU A 153 -4.00 -3.58 23.48
N ALA A 154 -3.36 -4.37 24.36
CA ALA A 154 -3.68 -4.41 25.80
C ALA A 154 -3.01 -3.29 26.62
N ARG A 155 -2.07 -2.54 26.04
CA ARG A 155 -1.28 -1.53 26.73
C ARG A 155 -2.16 -0.38 27.23
N ASP A 156 -1.87 0.09 28.45
CA ASP A 156 -2.52 1.27 29.01
C ASP A 156 -2.35 2.49 28.08
N GLY A 157 -3.45 3.22 27.88
CA GLY A 157 -3.50 4.32 26.93
C GLY A 157 -3.83 3.92 25.47
N LEU A 158 -3.61 2.65 25.07
CA LEU A 158 -4.03 2.15 23.76
C LEU A 158 -5.34 1.36 23.85
N ARG A 159 -5.50 0.51 24.84
CA ARG A 159 -6.65 -0.41 24.98
C ARG A 159 -8.02 0.27 24.95
N GLU A 160 -8.08 1.55 25.33
CA GLU A 160 -9.35 2.31 25.33
C GLU A 160 -9.64 3.02 24.00
N THR A 161 -8.69 2.98 23.04
CA THR A 161 -8.89 3.59 21.71
C THR A 161 -9.86 2.79 20.85
N ALA A 162 -10.46 3.44 19.84
CA ALA A 162 -11.32 2.77 18.87
C ALA A 162 -10.57 1.65 18.14
N ALA A 163 -9.30 1.89 17.78
CA ALA A 163 -8.46 0.89 17.15
C ALA A 163 -8.32 -0.38 17.98
N ALA A 164 -7.93 -0.25 19.24
CA ALA A 164 -7.71 -1.42 20.11
C ALA A 164 -9.00 -2.18 20.41
N LYS A 165 -10.10 -1.48 20.70
CA LYS A 165 -11.41 -2.09 20.96
C LYS A 165 -11.95 -2.91 19.79
N ASN A 166 -11.60 -2.50 18.56
CA ASN A 166 -12.01 -3.18 17.33
C ASN A 166 -10.94 -4.12 16.76
N GLY A 167 -9.82 -4.33 17.46
CA GLY A 167 -8.72 -5.18 16.97
C GLY A 167 -8.05 -4.64 15.69
N ARG A 168 -8.13 -3.34 15.43
CA ARG A 168 -7.66 -2.71 14.20
C ARG A 168 -6.22 -2.25 14.33
N ALA A 169 -5.31 -3.18 14.17
CA ALA A 169 -3.89 -2.91 14.19
C ALA A 169 -3.11 -3.84 13.24
N LEU A 170 -1.96 -3.36 12.77
CA LEU A 170 -1.05 -4.09 11.91
C LEU A 170 0.38 -3.91 12.41
N LEU A 171 1.11 -5.02 12.51
CA LEU A 171 2.56 -4.98 12.68
C LEU A 171 3.20 -5.06 11.29
N LEU A 172 4.14 -4.19 11.00
CA LEU A 172 4.95 -4.18 9.79
C LEU A 172 6.41 -4.38 10.15
N CYS A 173 7.13 -5.14 9.32
CA CYS A 173 8.57 -5.22 9.44
C CYS A 173 9.20 -3.84 9.14
N GLU A 174 10.08 -3.37 10.01
CA GLU A 174 10.77 -2.08 9.83
C GLU A 174 11.53 -2.00 8.50
N SER A 175 12.12 -3.12 8.05
CA SER A 175 12.82 -3.18 6.76
C SER A 175 11.92 -2.93 5.53
N MET A 176 10.60 -2.90 5.69
CA MET A 176 9.70 -2.51 4.60
C MET A 176 9.82 -1.02 4.21
N THR A 177 10.59 -0.24 4.94
CA THR A 177 10.92 1.15 4.57
C THR A 177 12.19 1.30 3.75
N ASP A 178 13.00 0.24 3.58
CA ASP A 178 14.37 0.32 3.05
C ASP A 178 14.44 0.45 1.52
N ALA A 179 13.41 -0.02 0.80
CA ALA A 179 13.39 0.00 -0.66
C ALA A 179 12.02 0.44 -1.20
N PRO A 180 11.97 1.11 -2.36
CA PRO A 180 10.70 1.57 -2.96
C PRO A 180 9.68 0.45 -3.19
N GLN A 181 10.13 -0.75 -3.58
CA GLN A 181 9.28 -1.92 -3.77
C GLN A 181 8.65 -2.37 -2.45
N LEU A 182 9.46 -2.42 -1.38
CA LEU A 182 8.99 -2.78 -0.04
C LEU A 182 8.06 -1.71 0.54
N GLN A 183 8.33 -0.43 0.29
CA GLN A 183 7.43 0.66 0.67
C GLN A 183 6.06 0.52 -0.02
N THR A 184 6.04 0.16 -1.32
CA THR A 184 4.79 -0.10 -2.05
C THR A 184 4.05 -1.31 -1.44
N ALA A 185 4.78 -2.38 -1.09
CA ALA A 185 4.22 -3.54 -0.42
C ALA A 185 3.61 -3.20 0.94
N ALA A 186 4.34 -2.42 1.77
CA ALA A 186 3.85 -1.97 3.07
C ALA A 186 2.59 -1.10 2.95
N ALA A 187 2.58 -0.15 2.00
CA ALA A 187 1.42 0.68 1.74
C ALA A 187 0.20 -0.15 1.30
N LEU A 188 0.41 -1.19 0.49
CA LEU A 188 -0.65 -2.10 0.06
C LEU A 188 -1.22 -2.91 1.23
N CYS A 189 -0.36 -3.49 2.09
CA CYS A 189 -0.78 -4.18 3.30
C CYS A 189 -1.61 -3.26 4.20
N LEU A 190 -1.11 -2.06 4.44
CA LEU A 190 -1.77 -1.10 5.31
C LEU A 190 -3.12 -0.64 4.72
N ALA A 191 -3.18 -0.35 3.42
CA ALA A 191 -4.42 0.02 2.74
C ALA A 191 -5.47 -1.11 2.82
N LYS A 192 -5.07 -2.36 2.58
CA LYS A 192 -5.95 -3.52 2.69
C LYS A 192 -6.44 -3.73 4.13
N ALA A 193 -5.58 -3.58 5.13
CA ALA A 193 -5.97 -3.68 6.54
C ALA A 193 -6.94 -2.56 6.97
N MET A 194 -6.76 -1.34 6.46
CA MET A 194 -7.64 -0.20 6.73
C MET A 194 -8.96 -0.27 5.94
N TYR A 195 -8.92 -0.70 4.69
CA TYR A 195 -10.03 -0.67 3.75
C TYR A 195 -10.23 -2.02 3.05
N PRO A 196 -10.58 -3.09 3.80
CA PRO A 196 -10.62 -4.45 3.25
C PRO A 196 -11.56 -4.58 2.04
N ASP A 197 -12.67 -3.86 2.01
CA ASP A 197 -13.63 -3.92 0.91
C ASP A 197 -13.07 -3.34 -0.40
N LEU A 198 -12.19 -2.32 -0.32
CA LEU A 198 -11.54 -1.74 -1.49
C LEU A 198 -10.44 -2.63 -2.08
N PHE A 199 -9.93 -3.57 -1.29
CA PHE A 199 -8.81 -4.43 -1.66
C PHE A 199 -9.13 -5.93 -1.47
N ALA A 200 -10.42 -6.30 -1.55
CA ALA A 200 -10.88 -7.67 -1.28
C ALA A 200 -10.25 -8.70 -2.24
N ASP A 201 -10.04 -8.33 -3.48
CA ASP A 201 -9.46 -9.13 -4.56
C ASP A 201 -7.93 -9.24 -4.50
N ILE A 202 -7.25 -8.48 -3.66
CA ILE A 202 -5.79 -8.48 -3.56
C ILE A 202 -5.31 -9.48 -2.52
N ASP A 203 -4.45 -10.41 -2.94
CA ASP A 203 -3.67 -11.24 -2.02
C ASP A 203 -2.41 -10.46 -1.57
N ALA A 204 -2.47 -9.93 -0.36
CA ALA A 204 -1.37 -9.12 0.18
C ALA A 204 -0.11 -9.96 0.42
N VAL A 205 -0.23 -11.23 0.79
CA VAL A 205 0.93 -12.11 1.02
C VAL A 205 1.67 -12.36 -0.29
N GLN A 206 0.92 -12.67 -1.35
CA GLN A 206 1.47 -12.87 -2.69
C GLN A 206 2.13 -11.59 -3.22
N ALA A 207 1.45 -10.45 -3.11
CA ALA A 207 1.96 -9.17 -3.60
C ALA A 207 3.25 -8.76 -2.88
N VAL A 208 3.29 -8.91 -1.55
CA VAL A 208 4.49 -8.62 -0.74
C VAL A 208 5.63 -9.56 -1.11
N GLY A 209 5.38 -10.86 -1.22
CA GLY A 209 6.40 -11.84 -1.64
C GLY A 209 7.02 -11.46 -2.98
N GLN A 210 6.19 -11.16 -3.97
CA GLN A 210 6.64 -10.76 -5.30
C GLN A 210 7.50 -9.49 -5.28
N LEU A 211 7.07 -8.44 -4.56
CA LEU A 211 7.79 -7.18 -4.47
C LEU A 211 9.10 -7.33 -3.67
N ALA A 212 9.10 -8.17 -2.64
CA ALA A 212 10.30 -8.47 -1.85
C ALA A 212 11.35 -9.25 -2.66
N ASP A 213 10.92 -10.27 -3.41
CA ASP A 213 11.80 -11.03 -4.30
C ASP A 213 12.43 -10.13 -5.37
N GLU A 214 11.64 -9.25 -5.96
CA GLU A 214 12.09 -8.29 -6.96
C GLU A 214 13.02 -7.21 -6.39
N ALA A 215 12.86 -6.85 -5.11
CA ALA A 215 13.78 -5.97 -4.38
C ALA A 215 15.11 -6.67 -4.02
N GLY A 216 15.24 -7.97 -4.28
CA GLY A 216 16.36 -8.77 -3.80
C GLY A 216 16.41 -8.91 -2.28
N ALA A 217 15.28 -8.65 -1.61
CA ALA A 217 15.17 -8.74 -0.18
C ALA A 217 15.07 -10.21 0.23
N GLN A 218 15.86 -10.61 1.23
CA GLN A 218 15.84 -12.00 1.70
C GLN A 218 14.52 -12.31 2.40
N THR A 219 13.75 -13.23 1.84
CA THR A 219 12.48 -13.70 2.38
C THR A 219 12.72 -14.69 3.52
N GLY A 220 13.25 -14.21 4.65
CA GLY A 220 13.55 -15.04 5.82
C GLY A 220 12.42 -15.11 6.85
N GLY A 221 11.25 -14.51 6.60
CA GLY A 221 10.18 -14.44 7.58
C GLY A 221 8.97 -13.65 7.11
N PRO A 222 7.94 -13.53 7.96
CA PRO A 222 6.79 -12.70 7.66
C PRO A 222 7.19 -11.23 7.56
N TRP A 223 6.53 -10.50 6.67
CA TRP A 223 6.72 -9.06 6.50
C TRP A 223 5.72 -8.24 7.32
N PHE A 224 4.61 -8.84 7.69
CA PHE A 224 3.52 -8.22 8.44
C PHE A 224 2.73 -9.23 9.25
N TYR A 225 2.00 -8.76 10.25
CA TYR A 225 1.10 -9.56 11.08
C TYR A 225 -0.08 -8.69 11.57
N PRO A 226 -1.33 -9.18 11.61
CA PRO A 226 -1.77 -10.50 11.12
C PRO A 226 -1.77 -10.59 9.59
N ALA A 227 -1.91 -11.79 9.06
CA ALA A 227 -2.18 -11.99 7.64
C ALA A 227 -3.56 -11.40 7.29
N ILE A 228 -3.65 -10.65 6.18
CA ILE A 228 -4.81 -9.84 5.76
C ILE A 228 -5.28 -10.21 4.36
#